data_a8361cf52f06cd6342cb638f771248fc
#
_entry.id   a8361cf52f06cd6342cb638f771248fc
#
_cell.length_a   1.000
_cell.length_b   1.000
_cell.length_c   1.000
_cell.angle_alpha   90.00
_cell.angle_beta   90.00
_cell.angle_gamma   90.00
#
_symmetry.space_group_name_H-M   'P 1'
#
loop_
_entity.id
_entity.type
_entity.pdbx_description
1 polymer ?
#
loop_
_entity_poly.entity_id
_entity_poly.type
_entity_poly.pdbx_seq_one_letter_code
_entity_poly.pdbx_strand_id
1 'polypeptide(L)'
;MSKKKDCWFKVIACLLPLLLLLFMELALRIAGFGNNLSLFIEDSNHPEFLRLNSKVSLRFFLQEKNATTGNIELFPKTKNNGAVRIFVQGESTAVGFPYFHNGAFPRMLSYRLQHAFPETEWEVVNLSMTALNSYALYNFTDEIIAQRPDAVIINAGHNEYYGALGVGSTGKIGGSVAVGRMGISLRKTKTGQLLSKVMSSFSQDANKTDYDQTLMKRMVKSQEIPFDSKMYRTGIAQFEKNLKGALEKYHKAGVKIFLTNTVSNLKDLPPFISLDSCNAMSWYQQGEAMFSQKEYAVAKQAYMIAKEFDALRFRAPEAINEIIRDLSGRYDNVVFVDVENAFEEHSPGGIIGESLMLEHLHPNLRGHFIIADVLFRCMTSEKNLEQHAAAFEEAWQALPLTEVDSLTGVYANWLLREGWPFNETIPVDDGHEKSLEEAIAGGLAVRTIKWEPAMLQLLQHYISTRQLDKAVKTAEGFILEYPYEYAVYNQTVNLCIDAKQYPQGILYARKAYALKKTPETARQLVILHMKSDEPEQALPYLDVLIASGGNVDFRPMKDIAQKIIIKKKQLLAGGNNQSIREEIYQYYLTIQNMEAANKYRE
;
A
#
# COMPACT_ATOMS: atom_id res chain seq x y z
N MET A 1 -28.47 -53.26 32.08
CA MET A 1 -27.24 -53.13 31.21
C MET A 1 -27.41 -52.22 30.00
N SER A 2 -28.56 -51.59 29.76
CA SER A 2 -28.80 -50.90 28.48
C SER A 2 -28.36 -49.42 28.43
N LYS A 3 -28.65 -48.59 29.45
CA LYS A 3 -28.43 -47.15 29.42
C LYS A 3 -26.95 -46.69 29.26
N LYS A 4 -25.98 -47.41 29.85
CA LYS A 4 -24.56 -47.10 29.69
C LYS A 4 -24.05 -47.44 28.29
N LYS A 5 -24.51 -48.55 27.67
CA LYS A 5 -24.16 -48.93 26.31
C LYS A 5 -24.73 -47.95 25.29
N ASP A 6 -25.95 -47.46 25.48
CA ASP A 6 -26.58 -46.45 24.61
C ASP A 6 -25.84 -45.09 24.68
N CYS A 7 -25.37 -44.70 25.85
CA CYS A 7 -24.59 -43.47 26.01
C CYS A 7 -23.24 -43.58 25.28
N TRP A 8 -22.53 -44.69 25.45
CA TRP A 8 -21.26 -44.96 24.75
C TRP A 8 -21.43 -45.04 23.23
N PHE A 9 -22.52 -45.68 22.78
CA PHE A 9 -22.83 -45.77 21.35
C PHE A 9 -23.10 -44.38 20.74
N LYS A 10 -23.85 -43.52 21.43
CA LYS A 10 -24.08 -42.13 21.01
C LYS A 10 -22.80 -41.31 20.99
N VAL A 11 -21.94 -41.45 21.98
CA VAL A 11 -20.63 -40.78 22.03
C VAL A 11 -19.75 -41.24 20.84
N ILE A 12 -19.67 -42.56 20.61
CA ILE A 12 -18.91 -43.11 19.48
C ILE A 12 -19.49 -42.64 18.14
N ALA A 13 -20.83 -42.66 17.99
CA ALA A 13 -21.49 -42.19 16.76
C ALA A 13 -21.24 -40.70 16.46
N CYS A 14 -21.06 -39.87 17.49
CA CYS A 14 -20.70 -38.46 17.33
C CYS A 14 -19.18 -38.25 17.07
N LEU A 15 -18.33 -39.06 17.73
CA LEU A 15 -16.88 -38.93 17.62
C LEU A 15 -16.31 -39.56 16.33
N LEU A 16 -16.91 -40.65 15.82
CA LEU A 16 -16.41 -41.35 14.65
C LEU A 16 -16.36 -40.48 13.40
N PRO A 17 -17.38 -39.70 13.03
CA PRO A 17 -17.27 -38.75 11.90
C PRO A 17 -16.17 -37.73 12.07
N LEU A 18 -15.98 -37.21 13.29
CA LEU A 18 -14.91 -36.25 13.58
C LEU A 18 -13.50 -36.86 13.42
N LEU A 19 -13.33 -38.09 13.89
CA LEU A 19 -12.10 -38.86 13.72
C LEU A 19 -11.82 -39.19 12.25
N LEU A 20 -12.84 -39.55 11.48
CA LEU A 20 -12.72 -39.76 10.04
C LEU A 20 -12.32 -38.50 9.29
N LEU A 21 -12.89 -37.33 9.65
CA LEU A 21 -12.52 -36.04 9.09
C LEU A 21 -11.06 -35.67 9.44
N LEU A 22 -10.64 -35.91 10.68
CA LEU A 22 -9.27 -35.69 11.12
C LEU A 22 -8.29 -36.59 10.39
N PHE A 23 -8.62 -37.89 10.23
CA PHE A 23 -7.81 -38.84 9.48
C PHE A 23 -7.70 -38.42 8.01
N MET A 24 -8.81 -38.02 7.39
CA MET A 24 -8.84 -37.54 6.02
C MET A 24 -7.97 -36.26 5.87
N GLU A 25 -8.07 -35.29 6.79
CA GLU A 25 -7.23 -34.10 6.80
C GLU A 25 -5.74 -34.45 6.85
N LEU A 26 -5.36 -35.41 7.73
CA LEU A 26 -3.98 -35.85 7.88
C LEU A 26 -3.49 -36.56 6.60
N ALA A 27 -4.29 -37.45 6.04
CA ALA A 27 -3.97 -38.15 4.80
C ALA A 27 -3.77 -37.18 3.62
N LEU A 28 -4.64 -36.17 3.48
CA LEU A 28 -4.52 -35.15 2.46
C LEU A 28 -3.26 -34.28 2.65
N ARG A 29 -2.88 -34.00 3.91
CA ARG A 29 -1.63 -33.28 4.22
C ARG A 29 -0.40 -34.10 3.82
N ILE A 30 -0.36 -35.37 4.17
CA ILE A 30 0.73 -36.28 3.80
C ILE A 30 0.83 -36.44 2.28
N ALA A 31 -0.30 -36.51 1.59
CA ALA A 31 -0.37 -36.60 0.13
C ALA A 31 -0.01 -35.27 -0.58
N GLY A 32 0.27 -34.17 0.15
CA GLY A 32 0.57 -32.86 -0.44
C GLY A 32 -0.62 -32.21 -1.17
N PHE A 33 -1.85 -32.65 -0.89
CA PHE A 33 -3.05 -32.13 -1.55
C PHE A 33 -3.34 -30.67 -1.17
N GLY A 34 -3.79 -29.90 -2.16
CA GLY A 34 -4.29 -28.53 -1.99
C GLY A 34 -3.19 -27.50 -1.67
N ASN A 35 -3.60 -26.25 -1.51
CA ASN A 35 -2.71 -25.11 -1.30
C ASN A 35 -2.43 -24.85 0.19
N ASN A 36 -1.26 -24.27 0.50
CA ASN A 36 -1.07 -23.55 1.75
C ASN A 36 -1.82 -22.21 1.64
N LEU A 37 -2.79 -21.98 2.51
CA LEU A 37 -3.59 -20.76 2.53
C LEU A 37 -3.32 -19.89 3.77
N SER A 38 -2.18 -20.07 4.47
CA SER A 38 -1.74 -19.15 5.52
C SER A 38 -1.59 -17.74 4.96
N LEU A 39 -1.83 -16.70 5.77
CA LEU A 39 -1.66 -15.31 5.34
C LEU A 39 -0.22 -15.03 4.95
N PHE A 40 0.70 -15.51 5.77
CA PHE A 40 2.13 -15.37 5.56
C PHE A 40 2.79 -16.70 5.25
N ILE A 41 3.77 -16.66 4.38
CA ILE A 41 4.66 -17.77 4.07
C ILE A 41 6.11 -17.29 4.09
N GLU A 42 7.04 -18.20 4.33
CA GLU A 42 8.47 -17.90 4.20
C GLU A 42 8.81 -17.56 2.74
N ASP A 43 9.70 -16.60 2.55
CA ASP A 43 10.21 -16.34 1.20
C ASP A 43 11.20 -17.43 0.80
N SER A 44 11.12 -17.87 -0.45
CA SER A 44 11.95 -18.98 -0.94
C SER A 44 13.42 -18.63 -1.10
N ASN A 45 13.72 -17.35 -1.37
CA ASN A 45 15.09 -16.87 -1.61
C ASN A 45 15.70 -16.34 -0.30
N HIS A 46 14.87 -15.84 0.62
CA HIS A 46 15.25 -15.23 1.88
C HIS A 46 14.44 -15.83 3.04
N PRO A 47 14.82 -17.04 3.56
CA PRO A 47 14.04 -17.77 4.57
C PRO A 47 13.87 -17.04 5.90
N GLU A 48 14.69 -16.02 6.18
CA GLU A 48 14.60 -15.12 7.35
C GLU A 48 13.46 -14.11 7.23
N PHE A 49 12.82 -13.98 6.03
CA PHE A 49 11.68 -13.11 5.79
C PHE A 49 10.39 -13.89 5.62
N LEU A 50 9.30 -13.23 5.97
CA LEU A 50 7.93 -13.60 5.62
C LEU A 50 7.45 -12.68 4.48
N ARG A 51 6.51 -13.22 3.70
CA ARG A 51 5.79 -12.46 2.69
C ARG A 51 4.32 -12.82 2.65
N LEU A 52 3.53 -11.92 2.06
CA LEU A 52 2.14 -12.19 1.77
C LEU A 52 2.02 -13.39 0.84
N ASN A 53 1.16 -14.34 1.21
CA ASN A 53 0.87 -15.51 0.40
C ASN A 53 -0.06 -15.16 -0.76
N SER A 54 0.42 -15.24 -1.99
CA SER A 54 -0.37 -14.94 -3.20
C SER A 54 -1.63 -15.82 -3.36
N LYS A 55 -1.70 -16.96 -2.66
CA LYS A 55 -2.85 -17.88 -2.70
C LYS A 55 -3.85 -17.68 -1.57
N VAL A 56 -3.61 -16.74 -0.64
CA VAL A 56 -4.45 -16.58 0.55
C VAL A 56 -5.88 -16.17 0.22
N SER A 57 -6.10 -15.42 -0.86
CA SER A 57 -7.43 -14.99 -1.30
C SER A 57 -8.35 -16.15 -1.68
N LEU A 58 -7.80 -17.33 -2.02
CA LEU A 58 -8.58 -18.56 -2.26
C LEU A 58 -9.42 -18.99 -1.05
N ARG A 59 -9.17 -18.45 0.15
CA ARG A 59 -10.06 -18.63 1.31
C ARG A 59 -11.44 -18.04 1.06
N PHE A 60 -11.54 -16.99 0.25
CA PHE A 60 -12.75 -16.15 0.09
C PHE A 60 -13.46 -16.41 -1.23
N PHE A 61 -12.73 -16.70 -2.30
CA PHE A 61 -13.31 -16.91 -3.62
C PHE A 61 -13.72 -18.37 -3.83
N LEU A 62 -14.96 -18.58 -4.30
CA LEU A 62 -15.46 -19.92 -4.66
C LEU A 62 -14.82 -20.43 -5.96
N GLN A 63 -14.55 -19.52 -6.88
CA GLN A 63 -13.93 -19.81 -8.16
C GLN A 63 -12.51 -19.27 -8.16
N GLU A 64 -11.53 -20.12 -8.42
CA GLU A 64 -10.12 -19.77 -8.41
C GLU A 64 -9.78 -18.65 -9.42
N LYS A 65 -10.47 -18.62 -10.56
CA LYS A 65 -10.31 -17.56 -11.60
C LYS A 65 -10.65 -16.15 -11.12
N ASN A 66 -11.40 -16.01 -10.04
CA ASN A 66 -11.75 -14.71 -9.44
C ASN A 66 -10.80 -14.33 -8.30
N ALA A 67 -9.96 -15.25 -7.85
CA ALA A 67 -9.01 -14.99 -6.78
C ALA A 67 -7.99 -13.93 -7.20
N THR A 68 -7.76 -12.97 -6.33
CA THR A 68 -6.83 -11.86 -6.55
C THR A 68 -5.56 -12.02 -5.73
N THR A 69 -4.51 -11.34 -6.10
CA THR A 69 -3.26 -11.31 -5.34
C THR A 69 -3.01 -9.87 -4.86
N GLY A 70 -2.33 -9.75 -3.72
CA GLY A 70 -1.76 -8.48 -3.27
C GLY A 70 -0.33 -8.30 -3.78
N ASN A 71 0.28 -7.19 -3.43
CA ASN A 71 1.70 -6.96 -3.67
C ASN A 71 2.55 -7.93 -2.85
N ILE A 72 3.73 -8.28 -3.35
CA ILE A 72 4.68 -9.09 -2.58
C ILE A 72 5.43 -8.13 -1.66
N GLU A 73 5.09 -8.19 -0.37
CA GLU A 73 5.71 -7.38 0.66
C GLU A 73 6.53 -8.30 1.58
N LEU A 74 7.84 -8.07 1.63
CA LEU A 74 8.74 -8.79 2.52
C LEU A 74 8.84 -8.08 3.87
N PHE A 75 8.93 -8.84 4.95
CA PHE A 75 9.26 -8.33 6.28
C PHE A 75 9.97 -9.40 7.12
N PRO A 76 10.87 -9.03 8.07
CA PRO A 76 11.61 -10.00 8.87
C PRO A 76 10.69 -10.89 9.72
N LYS A 77 10.95 -12.21 9.77
CA LYS A 77 10.25 -13.15 10.66
C LYS A 77 10.35 -12.72 12.11
N THR A 78 11.54 -12.30 12.50
CA THR A 78 11.79 -11.76 13.84
C THR A 78 11.85 -10.25 13.72
N LYS A 79 10.91 -9.56 14.38
CA LYS A 79 10.90 -8.11 14.45
C LYS A 79 12.14 -7.62 15.18
N ASN A 80 12.91 -6.72 14.56
CA ASN A 80 14.08 -6.10 15.17
C ASN A 80 13.70 -5.20 16.34
N ASN A 81 14.61 -5.08 17.33
CA ASN A 81 14.41 -4.16 18.44
C ASN A 81 14.42 -2.71 17.92
N GLY A 82 13.36 -1.96 18.26
CA GLY A 82 13.20 -0.57 17.79
C GLY A 82 12.54 -0.42 16.41
N ALA A 83 12.33 -1.52 15.67
CA ALA A 83 11.55 -1.47 14.45
C ALA A 83 10.07 -1.19 14.72
N VAL A 84 9.44 -0.39 13.86
CA VAL A 84 8.00 -0.09 13.90
C VAL A 84 7.32 -0.83 12.76
N ARG A 85 6.52 -1.84 13.11
CA ARG A 85 5.82 -2.71 12.16
C ARG A 85 4.37 -2.29 12.02
N ILE A 86 3.99 -1.92 10.80
CA ILE A 86 2.66 -1.44 10.43
C ILE A 86 2.10 -2.37 9.34
N PHE A 87 0.94 -2.97 9.58
CA PHE A 87 0.23 -3.69 8.53
C PHE A 87 -0.90 -2.83 7.97
N VAL A 88 -1.10 -2.91 6.65
CA VAL A 88 -2.22 -2.27 5.97
C VAL A 88 -3.20 -3.33 5.52
N GLN A 89 -4.43 -3.28 6.01
CA GLN A 89 -5.55 -4.10 5.57
C GLN A 89 -6.50 -3.25 4.75
N GLY A 90 -6.87 -3.74 3.57
CA GLY A 90 -7.81 -3.01 2.74
C GLY A 90 -8.17 -3.73 1.45
N GLU A 91 -8.76 -2.96 0.57
CA GLU A 91 -9.32 -3.39 -0.70
C GLU A 91 -8.47 -2.87 -1.87
N SER A 92 -9.07 -2.66 -3.06
CA SER A 92 -8.36 -2.21 -4.25
C SER A 92 -7.68 -0.86 -4.10
N THR A 93 -8.29 0.10 -3.39
CA THR A 93 -7.66 1.39 -3.08
C THR A 93 -6.37 1.20 -2.26
N ALA A 94 -6.41 0.36 -1.24
CA ALA A 94 -5.24 0.15 -0.39
C ALA A 94 -4.14 -0.68 -1.08
N VAL A 95 -4.48 -1.61 -1.98
CA VAL A 95 -3.47 -2.29 -2.82
C VAL A 95 -2.85 -1.34 -3.85
N GLY A 96 -3.49 -0.21 -4.10
CA GLY A 96 -3.01 0.84 -5.00
C GLY A 96 -3.48 0.71 -6.44
N PHE A 97 -4.64 0.05 -6.69
CA PHE A 97 -5.18 -0.03 -8.05
C PHE A 97 -5.46 1.37 -8.63
N PRO A 98 -5.13 1.64 -9.91
CA PRO A 98 -4.47 0.76 -10.87
C PRO A 98 -2.94 0.87 -10.89
N TYR A 99 -2.35 1.71 -10.06
CA TYR A 99 -0.91 2.01 -10.03
C TYR A 99 -0.09 0.88 -9.42
N PHE A 100 -0.62 0.27 -8.33
CA PHE A 100 0.15 -0.67 -7.53
C PHE A 100 1.50 -0.08 -7.07
N HIS A 101 2.49 -0.89 -6.75
CA HIS A 101 3.86 -0.44 -6.45
C HIS A 101 3.93 0.94 -5.76
N ASN A 102 4.71 1.87 -6.29
CA ASN A 102 4.99 3.16 -5.66
C ASN A 102 3.81 4.15 -5.70
N GLY A 103 2.85 3.96 -6.59
CA GLY A 103 1.64 4.77 -6.68
C GLY A 103 0.58 4.46 -5.61
N ALA A 104 0.80 3.43 -4.77
CA ALA A 104 -0.10 3.07 -3.68
C ALA A 104 0.17 3.91 -2.42
N PHE A 105 -0.88 4.36 -1.72
CA PHE A 105 -0.72 5.17 -0.51
C PHE A 105 0.13 4.51 0.60
N PRO A 106 0.15 3.17 0.80
CA PRO A 106 1.03 2.57 1.79
C PRO A 106 2.52 2.75 1.47
N ARG A 107 2.89 2.72 0.18
CA ARG A 107 4.27 2.98 -0.27
C ARG A 107 4.65 4.45 -0.11
N MET A 108 3.73 5.38 -0.43
CA MET A 108 3.93 6.82 -0.20
C MET A 108 4.08 7.13 1.29
N LEU A 109 3.29 6.49 2.15
CA LEU A 109 3.41 6.59 3.61
C LEU A 109 4.77 6.03 4.09
N SER A 110 5.17 4.87 3.60
CA SER A 110 6.47 4.25 3.93
C SER A 110 7.63 5.18 3.56
N TYR A 111 7.60 5.76 2.36
CA TYR A 111 8.58 6.74 1.92
C TYR A 111 8.65 7.95 2.86
N ARG A 112 7.51 8.55 3.18
CA ARG A 112 7.46 9.71 4.09
C ARG A 112 8.01 9.40 5.48
N LEU A 113 7.62 8.26 6.07
CA LEU A 113 8.09 7.83 7.39
C LEU A 113 9.61 7.61 7.40
N GLN A 114 10.16 6.98 6.36
CA GLN A 114 11.60 6.74 6.24
C GLN A 114 12.42 8.02 6.10
N HIS A 115 11.88 9.04 5.41
CA HIS A 115 12.56 10.32 5.19
C HIS A 115 12.43 11.26 6.40
N ALA A 116 11.25 11.29 7.04
CA ALA A 116 11.04 12.10 8.24
C ALA A 116 11.76 11.53 9.48
N PHE A 117 11.89 10.21 9.57
CA PHE A 117 12.48 9.52 10.73
C PHE A 117 13.49 8.46 10.29
N PRO A 118 14.66 8.88 9.73
CA PRO A 118 15.63 7.99 9.11
C PRO A 118 16.31 7.02 10.08
N GLU A 119 16.32 7.32 11.38
CA GLU A 119 16.91 6.47 12.41
C GLU A 119 15.96 5.33 12.88
N THR A 120 14.68 5.37 12.44
CA THR A 120 13.69 4.34 12.77
C THR A 120 13.59 3.34 11.62
N GLU A 121 13.63 2.05 11.94
CA GLU A 121 13.34 1.00 10.97
C GLU A 121 11.82 0.85 10.82
N TRP A 122 11.28 1.30 9.68
CA TRP A 122 9.86 1.23 9.36
C TRP A 122 9.57 0.01 8.48
N GLU A 123 8.67 -0.84 8.95
CA GLU A 123 8.15 -1.99 8.22
C GLU A 123 6.68 -1.75 7.90
N VAL A 124 6.39 -1.14 6.76
CA VAL A 124 5.00 -0.91 6.28
C VAL A 124 4.65 -2.03 5.29
N VAL A 125 3.82 -2.96 5.72
CA VAL A 125 3.49 -4.19 4.99
C VAL A 125 2.05 -4.14 4.52
N ASN A 126 1.85 -4.07 3.20
CA ASN A 126 0.53 -3.98 2.60
C ASN A 126 -0.06 -5.38 2.35
N LEU A 127 -1.14 -5.71 3.05
CA LEU A 127 -1.87 -6.99 2.96
C LEU A 127 -3.16 -6.89 2.14
N SER A 128 -3.37 -5.75 1.50
CA SER A 128 -4.60 -5.46 0.77
C SER A 128 -4.68 -6.24 -0.54
N MET A 129 -5.90 -6.55 -0.96
CA MET A 129 -6.16 -7.25 -2.23
C MET A 129 -7.46 -6.75 -2.85
N THR A 130 -7.47 -6.67 -4.17
CA THR A 130 -8.67 -6.29 -4.94
C THR A 130 -9.82 -7.26 -4.67
N ALA A 131 -11.05 -6.74 -4.62
CA ALA A 131 -12.30 -7.48 -4.45
C ALA A 131 -12.41 -8.31 -3.15
N LEU A 132 -11.56 -8.10 -2.15
CA LEU A 132 -11.83 -8.54 -0.78
C LEU A 132 -12.78 -7.56 -0.10
N ASN A 133 -13.36 -7.96 1.03
CA ASN A 133 -14.29 -7.16 1.84
C ASN A 133 -14.08 -7.41 3.34
N SER A 134 -15.02 -6.98 4.16
CA SER A 134 -14.94 -7.07 5.63
C SER A 134 -14.66 -8.47 6.19
N TYR A 135 -14.99 -9.53 5.48
CA TYR A 135 -14.62 -10.90 5.88
C TYR A 135 -13.10 -11.10 5.96
N ALA A 136 -12.36 -10.49 5.03
CA ALA A 136 -10.90 -10.57 5.05
C ALA A 136 -10.30 -9.79 6.23
N LEU A 137 -10.86 -8.63 6.56
CA LEU A 137 -10.45 -7.84 7.74
C LEU A 137 -10.51 -8.71 8.99
N TYR A 138 -11.67 -9.37 9.22
CA TYR A 138 -11.83 -10.24 10.38
C TYR A 138 -10.95 -11.49 10.35
N ASN A 139 -10.79 -12.12 9.18
CA ASN A 139 -10.10 -13.41 9.05
C ASN A 139 -8.59 -13.30 9.20
N PHE A 140 -7.99 -12.20 8.78
CA PHE A 140 -6.54 -11.99 8.84
C PHE A 140 -6.04 -11.54 10.21
N THR A 141 -6.93 -11.00 11.05
CA THR A 141 -6.59 -10.35 12.31
C THR A 141 -5.68 -11.19 13.21
N ASP A 142 -6.01 -12.47 13.43
CA ASP A 142 -5.24 -13.32 14.35
C ASP A 142 -3.82 -13.60 13.80
N GLU A 143 -3.69 -13.79 12.49
CA GLU A 143 -2.39 -14.02 11.86
C GLU A 143 -1.53 -12.74 11.84
N ILE A 144 -2.15 -11.56 11.76
CA ILE A 144 -1.48 -10.26 11.87
C ILE A 144 -1.00 -10.01 13.30
N ILE A 145 -1.85 -10.22 14.30
CA ILE A 145 -1.50 -10.08 15.73
C ILE A 145 -0.28 -10.95 16.08
N ALA A 146 -0.23 -12.17 15.54
CA ALA A 146 0.91 -13.07 15.76
C ALA A 146 2.25 -12.51 15.25
N GLN A 147 2.24 -11.52 14.34
CA GLN A 147 3.45 -10.85 13.85
C GLN A 147 3.84 -9.61 14.66
N ARG A 148 3.20 -9.39 15.81
CA ARG A 148 3.51 -8.30 16.77
C ARG A 148 3.55 -6.91 16.13
N PRO A 149 2.45 -6.46 15.47
CA PRO A 149 2.36 -5.13 14.90
C PRO A 149 2.38 -4.05 16.00
N ASP A 150 2.96 -2.90 15.70
CA ASP A 150 2.79 -1.68 16.50
C ASP A 150 1.51 -0.95 16.12
N ALA A 151 1.14 -1.04 14.83
CA ALA A 151 -0.11 -0.48 14.34
C ALA A 151 -0.67 -1.28 13.16
N VAL A 152 -1.97 -1.12 12.93
CA VAL A 152 -2.65 -1.60 11.72
C VAL A 152 -3.46 -0.44 11.14
N ILE A 153 -3.33 -0.24 9.83
CA ILE A 153 -4.16 0.67 9.05
C ILE A 153 -5.28 -0.15 8.41
N ILE A 154 -6.53 0.32 8.51
CA ILE A 154 -7.68 -0.31 7.86
C ILE A 154 -8.34 0.69 6.92
N ASN A 155 -8.36 0.37 5.61
CA ASN A 155 -9.02 1.15 4.56
C ASN A 155 -9.89 0.23 3.71
N ALA A 156 -11.19 0.12 4.03
CA ALA A 156 -12.12 -0.80 3.39
C ALA A 156 -13.58 -0.36 3.55
N GLY A 157 -14.45 -0.82 2.65
CA GLY A 157 -15.89 -0.59 2.71
C GLY A 157 -16.60 -0.63 1.36
N HIS A 158 -15.89 -0.43 0.25
CA HIS A 158 -16.50 -0.40 -1.08
C HIS A 158 -16.98 -1.78 -1.55
N ASN A 159 -16.23 -2.82 -1.23
CA ASN A 159 -16.48 -4.16 -1.75
C ASN A 159 -17.53 -4.98 -0.95
N GLU A 160 -18.24 -4.38 -0.02
CA GLU A 160 -19.12 -5.11 0.88
C GLU A 160 -20.26 -5.82 0.15
N TYR A 161 -20.73 -5.23 -0.96
CA TYR A 161 -21.82 -5.82 -1.75
C TYR A 161 -21.33 -6.82 -2.80
N TYR A 162 -20.24 -6.53 -3.50
CA TYR A 162 -19.78 -7.31 -4.65
C TYR A 162 -18.42 -7.95 -4.50
N GLY A 163 -17.72 -7.67 -3.42
CA GLY A 163 -16.47 -8.37 -3.11
C GLY A 163 -16.70 -9.85 -2.78
N ALA A 164 -15.64 -10.54 -2.44
CA ALA A 164 -15.70 -11.96 -2.08
C ALA A 164 -16.67 -12.21 -0.92
N LEU A 165 -17.64 -13.09 -1.12
CA LEU A 165 -18.75 -13.38 -0.18
C LEU A 165 -19.72 -12.21 0.06
N GLY A 166 -19.64 -11.14 -0.71
CA GLY A 166 -20.54 -9.99 -0.65
C GLY A 166 -22.00 -10.39 -0.92
N VAL A 167 -22.94 -9.63 -0.35
CA VAL A 167 -24.38 -9.98 -0.38
C VAL A 167 -24.99 -10.01 -1.79
N GLY A 168 -24.44 -9.22 -2.72
CA GLY A 168 -24.82 -9.18 -4.14
C GLY A 168 -23.88 -9.94 -5.05
N SER A 169 -22.87 -10.61 -4.52
CA SER A 169 -21.82 -11.28 -5.31
C SER A 169 -22.21 -12.68 -5.76
N THR A 170 -21.53 -13.17 -6.81
CA THR A 170 -21.59 -14.56 -7.26
C THR A 170 -21.03 -15.55 -6.24
N GLY A 171 -20.18 -15.06 -5.32
CA GLY A 171 -19.54 -15.83 -4.26
C GLY A 171 -20.34 -15.90 -2.96
N LYS A 172 -21.58 -15.35 -2.90
CA LYS A 172 -22.39 -15.33 -1.69
C LYS A 172 -22.63 -16.75 -1.14
N ILE A 173 -22.20 -16.98 0.10
CA ILE A 173 -22.62 -18.12 0.90
C ILE A 173 -23.89 -17.70 1.65
N GLY A 174 -24.99 -18.41 1.45
CA GLY A 174 -26.23 -18.12 2.18
C GLY A 174 -26.06 -18.24 3.70
N GLY A 175 -26.87 -17.49 4.47
CA GLY A 175 -26.86 -17.58 5.92
C GLY A 175 -26.32 -16.33 6.62
N SER A 176 -25.92 -16.49 7.88
CA SER A 176 -25.40 -15.41 8.72
C SER A 176 -23.89 -15.17 8.50
N VAL A 177 -23.39 -14.04 9.01
CA VAL A 177 -21.93 -13.71 9.03
C VAL A 177 -21.11 -14.84 9.68
N ALA A 178 -21.67 -15.49 10.72
CA ALA A 178 -21.02 -16.63 11.39
C ALA A 178 -20.83 -17.83 10.44
N VAL A 179 -21.83 -18.13 9.60
CA VAL A 179 -21.74 -19.20 8.58
C VAL A 179 -20.67 -18.86 7.53
N GLY A 180 -20.61 -17.60 7.08
CA GLY A 180 -19.56 -17.14 6.18
C GLY A 180 -18.16 -17.32 6.77
N ARG A 181 -17.94 -16.86 8.01
CA ARG A 181 -16.67 -17.04 8.75
C ARG A 181 -16.29 -18.51 8.92
N MET A 182 -17.28 -19.38 9.24
CA MET A 182 -17.05 -20.81 9.35
C MET A 182 -16.66 -21.43 8.00
N GLY A 183 -17.31 -21.04 6.91
CA GLY A 183 -16.95 -21.47 5.56
C GLY A 183 -15.52 -21.09 5.17
N ILE A 184 -15.07 -19.89 5.50
CA ILE A 184 -13.68 -19.44 5.30
C ILE A 184 -12.71 -20.30 6.13
N SER A 185 -13.05 -20.57 7.39
CA SER A 185 -12.22 -21.41 8.28
C SER A 185 -12.09 -22.84 7.76
N LEU A 186 -13.17 -23.41 7.26
CA LEU A 186 -13.15 -24.75 6.64
C LEU A 186 -12.25 -24.80 5.40
N ARG A 187 -12.25 -23.76 4.56
CA ARG A 187 -11.38 -23.71 3.37
C ARG A 187 -9.88 -23.63 3.69
N LYS A 188 -9.49 -23.22 4.90
CA LYS A 188 -8.10 -23.34 5.35
C LYS A 188 -7.64 -24.79 5.47
N THR A 189 -8.56 -25.74 5.67
CA THR A 189 -8.26 -27.17 5.80
C THR A 189 -8.16 -27.84 4.43
N LYS A 190 -7.35 -28.90 4.32
CA LYS A 190 -7.23 -29.70 3.08
C LYS A 190 -8.53 -30.39 2.72
N THR A 191 -9.25 -30.89 3.72
CA THR A 191 -10.59 -31.47 3.61
C THR A 191 -11.59 -30.46 3.04
N GLY A 192 -11.59 -29.22 3.54
CA GLY A 192 -12.45 -28.15 3.03
C GLY A 192 -12.11 -27.77 1.58
N GLN A 193 -10.82 -27.77 1.21
CA GLN A 193 -10.41 -27.55 -0.17
C GLN A 193 -10.85 -28.68 -1.10
N LEU A 194 -10.75 -29.94 -0.66
CA LEU A 194 -11.27 -31.08 -1.40
C LEU A 194 -12.79 -30.97 -1.62
N LEU A 195 -13.54 -30.66 -0.56
CA LEU A 195 -14.98 -30.48 -0.64
C LEU A 195 -15.33 -29.34 -1.62
N SER A 196 -14.64 -28.21 -1.53
CA SER A 196 -14.85 -27.08 -2.45
C SER A 196 -14.59 -27.49 -3.90
N LYS A 197 -13.54 -28.26 -4.17
CA LYS A 197 -13.20 -28.75 -5.51
C LYS A 197 -14.27 -29.72 -6.05
N VAL A 198 -14.75 -30.62 -5.22
CA VAL A 198 -15.84 -31.55 -5.58
C VAL A 198 -17.14 -30.77 -5.86
N MET A 199 -17.50 -29.82 -5.00
CA MET A 199 -18.70 -28.99 -5.21
C MET A 199 -18.62 -28.15 -6.50
N SER A 200 -17.45 -27.59 -6.81
CA SER A 200 -17.27 -26.82 -8.04
C SER A 200 -17.38 -27.69 -9.32
N SER A 201 -17.05 -28.97 -9.23
CA SER A 201 -17.19 -29.90 -10.36
C SER A 201 -18.65 -30.24 -10.69
N PHE A 202 -19.55 -30.06 -9.75
CA PHE A 202 -20.98 -30.25 -9.96
C PHE A 202 -21.74 -28.98 -10.37
N SER A 203 -21.09 -27.81 -10.34
CA SER A 203 -21.71 -26.56 -10.80
C SER A 203 -21.55 -26.45 -12.31
N GLN A 204 -22.69 -26.47 -13.04
CA GLN A 204 -22.70 -26.39 -14.52
C GLN A 204 -22.13 -25.08 -15.10
N ASP A 205 -21.94 -24.05 -14.28
CA ASP A 205 -21.34 -22.77 -14.69
C ASP A 205 -19.81 -22.80 -14.81
N ALA A 206 -19.16 -23.92 -14.48
CA ALA A 206 -17.69 -24.03 -14.53
C ALA A 206 -17.09 -23.97 -15.95
N ASN A 207 -17.91 -24.18 -16.98
CA ASN A 207 -17.45 -24.31 -18.37
C ASN A 207 -17.68 -23.10 -19.28
N LYS A 208 -18.34 -22.03 -18.80
CA LYS A 208 -18.39 -20.79 -19.56
C LYS A 208 -17.30 -19.84 -19.05
N THR A 209 -16.11 -20.02 -19.55
CA THR A 209 -14.98 -19.06 -19.39
C THR A 209 -15.20 -17.93 -20.38
N ASP A 210 -15.90 -16.90 -19.95
CA ASP A 210 -15.95 -15.63 -20.65
C ASP A 210 -14.72 -14.85 -20.19
N TYR A 211 -13.58 -15.09 -20.82
CA TYR A 211 -12.30 -14.43 -20.53
C TYR A 211 -12.34 -12.92 -20.86
N ASP A 212 -13.32 -12.48 -21.62
CA ASP A 212 -13.48 -11.09 -22.05
C ASP A 212 -14.19 -10.21 -21.01
N GLN A 213 -14.69 -10.78 -19.90
CA GLN A 213 -15.39 -10.00 -18.88
C GLN A 213 -14.45 -9.49 -17.78
N THR A 214 -14.63 -8.22 -17.41
CA THR A 214 -13.91 -7.61 -16.27
C THR A 214 -14.21 -8.38 -14.97
N LEU A 215 -13.28 -8.28 -13.98
CA LEU A 215 -13.50 -8.86 -12.65
C LEU A 215 -14.79 -8.32 -12.02
N MET A 216 -15.08 -7.03 -12.19
CA MET A 216 -16.31 -6.39 -11.71
C MET A 216 -17.55 -7.13 -12.20
N LYS A 217 -17.67 -7.38 -13.51
CA LYS A 217 -18.82 -8.08 -14.08
C LYS A 217 -18.94 -9.53 -13.61
N ARG A 218 -17.81 -10.24 -13.48
CA ARG A 218 -17.81 -11.64 -13.00
C ARG A 218 -18.23 -11.76 -11.55
N MET A 219 -17.96 -10.75 -10.72
CA MET A 219 -18.30 -10.77 -9.29
C MET A 219 -19.76 -10.45 -9.01
N VAL A 220 -20.41 -9.64 -9.85
CA VAL A 220 -21.78 -9.17 -9.64
C VAL A 220 -22.80 -10.26 -10.04
N LYS A 221 -23.66 -10.65 -9.08
CA LYS A 221 -24.82 -11.50 -9.30
C LYS A 221 -26.11 -10.69 -9.34
N SER A 222 -26.30 -9.81 -8.37
CA SER A 222 -27.48 -8.92 -8.28
C SER A 222 -27.06 -7.50 -8.63
N GLN A 223 -27.41 -7.05 -9.81
CA GLN A 223 -27.03 -5.71 -10.27
C GLN A 223 -27.84 -4.60 -9.59
N GLU A 224 -29.08 -4.90 -9.20
CA GLU A 224 -29.96 -3.93 -8.55
C GLU A 224 -30.10 -4.27 -7.07
N ILE A 225 -29.56 -3.38 -6.24
CA ILE A 225 -29.72 -3.40 -4.79
C ILE A 225 -30.31 -2.05 -4.38
N PRO A 226 -31.64 -1.90 -4.36
CA PRO A 226 -32.28 -0.64 -4.03
C PRO A 226 -31.89 -0.15 -2.63
N PHE A 227 -31.87 1.18 -2.46
CA PHE A 227 -31.69 1.81 -1.15
C PHE A 227 -32.69 1.21 -0.14
N ASP A 228 -32.24 0.99 1.08
CA ASP A 228 -32.99 0.45 2.21
C ASP A 228 -33.64 -0.94 1.96
N SER A 229 -33.32 -1.65 0.89
CA SER A 229 -33.76 -3.03 0.66
C SER A 229 -33.19 -3.99 1.70
N LYS A 230 -33.80 -5.20 1.82
CA LYS A 230 -33.26 -6.24 2.71
C LYS A 230 -31.79 -6.56 2.39
N MET A 231 -31.40 -6.58 1.11
CA MET A 231 -30.03 -6.85 0.70
C MET A 231 -29.09 -5.71 1.07
N TYR A 232 -29.53 -4.46 0.89
CA TYR A 232 -28.82 -3.27 1.34
C TYR A 232 -28.49 -3.34 2.84
N ARG A 233 -29.51 -3.51 3.69
CA ARG A 233 -29.34 -3.61 5.16
C ARG A 233 -28.49 -4.82 5.57
N THR A 234 -28.56 -5.93 4.82
CA THR A 234 -27.73 -7.11 5.11
C THR A 234 -26.25 -6.82 4.85
N GLY A 235 -25.91 -6.08 3.79
CA GLY A 235 -24.52 -5.65 3.53
C GLY A 235 -23.96 -4.75 4.65
N ILE A 236 -24.73 -3.76 5.05
CA ILE A 236 -24.39 -2.88 6.19
C ILE A 236 -24.11 -3.69 7.47
N ALA A 237 -25.06 -4.57 7.84
CA ALA A 237 -24.93 -5.41 9.04
C ALA A 237 -23.75 -6.41 8.96
N GLN A 238 -23.41 -6.88 7.76
CA GLN A 238 -22.25 -7.74 7.52
C GLN A 238 -20.96 -6.98 7.77
N PHE A 239 -20.83 -5.76 7.22
CA PHE A 239 -19.68 -4.89 7.42
C PHE A 239 -19.47 -4.59 8.91
N GLU A 240 -20.52 -4.10 9.59
CA GLU A 240 -20.47 -3.77 11.02
C GLU A 240 -19.98 -4.94 11.87
N LYS A 241 -20.58 -6.13 11.69
CA LYS A 241 -20.21 -7.32 12.46
C LYS A 241 -18.77 -7.77 12.22
N ASN A 242 -18.29 -7.69 10.97
CA ASN A 242 -16.95 -8.10 10.64
C ASN A 242 -15.92 -7.09 11.13
N LEU A 243 -16.13 -5.80 10.91
CA LEU A 243 -15.24 -4.73 11.37
C LEU A 243 -15.18 -4.73 12.90
N LYS A 244 -16.33 -4.71 13.59
CA LYS A 244 -16.38 -4.78 15.05
C LYS A 244 -15.61 -5.98 15.59
N GLY A 245 -15.81 -7.16 15.00
CA GLY A 245 -15.09 -8.36 15.46
C GLY A 245 -13.58 -8.29 15.24
N ALA A 246 -13.11 -7.61 14.19
CA ALA A 246 -11.68 -7.35 13.96
C ALA A 246 -11.13 -6.38 15.00
N LEU A 247 -11.82 -5.25 15.22
CA LEU A 247 -11.43 -4.23 16.20
C LEU A 247 -11.38 -4.79 17.62
N GLU A 248 -12.36 -5.64 18.02
CA GLU A 248 -12.34 -6.32 19.33
C GLU A 248 -11.11 -7.21 19.54
N LYS A 249 -10.66 -7.91 18.50
CA LYS A 249 -9.43 -8.72 18.56
C LYS A 249 -8.19 -7.86 18.71
N TYR A 250 -8.06 -6.79 17.91
CA TYR A 250 -6.95 -5.86 18.00
C TYR A 250 -6.92 -5.13 19.34
N HIS A 251 -8.08 -4.71 19.84
CA HIS A 251 -8.18 -4.07 21.15
C HIS A 251 -7.69 -4.99 22.27
N LYS A 252 -8.14 -6.26 22.30
CA LYS A 252 -7.66 -7.27 23.26
C LYS A 252 -6.16 -7.53 23.17
N ALA A 253 -5.57 -7.37 21.99
CA ALA A 253 -4.14 -7.53 21.77
C ALA A 253 -3.32 -6.24 22.02
N GLY A 254 -3.97 -5.12 22.35
CA GLY A 254 -3.34 -3.82 22.56
C GLY A 254 -2.72 -3.20 21.30
N VAL A 255 -3.21 -3.58 20.12
CA VAL A 255 -2.69 -3.08 18.84
C VAL A 255 -3.36 -1.77 18.47
N LYS A 256 -2.58 -0.73 18.16
CA LYS A 256 -3.09 0.56 17.68
C LYS A 256 -3.67 0.44 16.28
N ILE A 257 -4.84 1.04 16.04
CA ILE A 257 -5.51 1.01 14.74
C ILE A 257 -5.69 2.42 14.21
N PHE A 258 -5.36 2.63 12.94
CA PHE A 258 -5.73 3.81 12.16
C PHE A 258 -6.83 3.39 11.19
N LEU A 259 -8.05 3.79 11.47
CA LEU A 259 -9.24 3.40 10.71
C LEU A 259 -9.73 4.56 9.85
N THR A 260 -9.66 4.40 8.53
CA THR A 260 -10.07 5.44 7.58
C THR A 260 -11.52 5.26 7.15
N ASN A 261 -12.23 6.35 6.91
CA ASN A 261 -13.46 6.33 6.12
C ASN A 261 -13.15 6.14 4.62
N THR A 262 -14.19 5.84 3.83
CA THR A 262 -14.09 5.62 2.37
C THR A 262 -14.45 6.90 1.62
N VAL A 263 -13.84 7.08 0.43
CA VAL A 263 -14.10 8.19 -0.48
C VAL A 263 -14.57 7.69 -1.84
N SER A 264 -15.44 8.45 -2.50
CA SER A 264 -15.96 8.12 -3.83
C SER A 264 -16.03 9.37 -4.69
N ASN A 265 -15.96 9.20 -6.01
CA ASN A 265 -16.30 10.25 -6.96
C ASN A 265 -17.81 10.54 -6.87
N LEU A 266 -18.14 11.75 -6.42
CA LEU A 266 -19.51 12.22 -6.30
C LEU A 266 -19.94 13.03 -7.54
N LYS A 267 -19.05 13.98 -7.94
CA LYS A 267 -19.38 15.03 -8.90
C LYS A 267 -19.29 14.57 -10.37
N ASP A 268 -18.25 13.82 -10.71
CA ASP A 268 -17.91 13.55 -12.11
C ASP A 268 -18.23 12.09 -12.52
N LEU A 269 -19.10 11.42 -11.75
CA LEU A 269 -19.62 10.11 -12.09
C LEU A 269 -21.11 10.00 -11.80
N PRO A 270 -21.95 9.91 -12.84
CA PRO A 270 -23.38 9.69 -12.67
C PRO A 270 -23.67 8.32 -12.05
N PRO A 271 -24.85 8.14 -11.45
CA PRO A 271 -25.30 6.83 -10.98
C PRO A 271 -25.31 5.80 -12.10
N PHE A 272 -24.82 4.59 -11.82
CA PHE A 272 -24.83 3.49 -12.79
C PHE A 272 -26.23 2.97 -13.06
N ILE A 273 -27.06 2.83 -12.01
CA ILE A 273 -28.44 2.35 -12.14
C ILE A 273 -29.36 3.25 -11.30
N SER A 274 -30.24 3.97 -12.00
CA SER A 274 -31.29 4.80 -11.41
C SER A 274 -32.64 4.11 -11.55
N LEU A 275 -33.31 3.86 -10.41
CA LEU A 275 -34.63 3.23 -10.37
C LEU A 275 -35.73 4.28 -10.26
N ASP A 276 -36.92 4.02 -10.81
CA ASP A 276 -38.06 4.94 -10.73
C ASP A 276 -38.48 5.24 -9.30
N SER A 277 -38.36 4.23 -8.39
CA SER A 277 -38.67 4.37 -6.97
C SER A 277 -37.69 5.24 -6.19
N CYS A 278 -36.46 5.40 -6.69
CA CYS A 278 -35.39 6.19 -6.09
C CYS A 278 -34.57 6.79 -7.23
N ASN A 279 -35.03 7.90 -7.81
CA ASN A 279 -34.45 8.46 -9.03
C ASN A 279 -33.09 9.11 -8.76
N ALA A 280 -32.04 8.30 -8.74
CA ALA A 280 -30.67 8.72 -8.51
C ALA A 280 -30.19 9.75 -9.59
N MET A 281 -30.59 9.55 -10.85
CA MET A 281 -30.18 10.44 -11.95
C MET A 281 -30.76 11.85 -11.79
N SER A 282 -31.99 11.98 -11.33
CA SER A 282 -32.60 13.30 -11.08
C SER A 282 -31.83 14.08 -9.99
N TRP A 283 -31.41 13.40 -8.93
CA TRP A 283 -30.59 14.01 -7.88
C TRP A 283 -29.20 14.41 -8.39
N TYR A 284 -28.61 13.57 -9.24
CA TYR A 284 -27.32 13.87 -9.85
C TYR A 284 -27.39 15.13 -10.72
N GLN A 285 -28.41 15.23 -11.60
CA GLN A 285 -28.65 16.42 -12.43
C GLN A 285 -28.94 17.68 -11.61
N GLN A 286 -29.64 17.56 -10.48
CA GLN A 286 -29.80 18.66 -9.53
C GLN A 286 -28.44 19.08 -8.96
N GLY A 287 -27.59 18.13 -8.61
CA GLY A 287 -26.23 18.41 -8.14
C GLY A 287 -25.41 19.19 -9.17
N GLU A 288 -25.46 18.80 -10.47
CA GLU A 288 -24.79 19.51 -11.57
C GLU A 288 -25.32 20.96 -11.70
N ALA A 289 -26.64 21.13 -11.66
CA ALA A 289 -27.26 22.45 -11.76
C ALA A 289 -26.84 23.37 -10.58
N MET A 290 -26.85 22.86 -9.36
CA MET A 290 -26.45 23.64 -8.17
C MET A 290 -24.94 23.92 -8.17
N PHE A 291 -24.12 22.97 -8.58
CA PHE A 291 -22.67 23.17 -8.71
C PHE A 291 -22.34 24.29 -9.71
N SER A 292 -23.02 24.32 -10.86
CA SER A 292 -22.85 25.37 -11.87
C SER A 292 -23.23 26.77 -11.34
N GLN A 293 -24.18 26.82 -10.40
CA GLN A 293 -24.60 28.05 -9.71
C GLN A 293 -23.70 28.39 -8.51
N LYS A 294 -22.67 27.60 -8.21
CA LYS A 294 -21.76 27.70 -7.07
C LYS A 294 -22.44 27.47 -5.71
N GLU A 295 -23.63 26.87 -5.71
CA GLU A 295 -24.35 26.45 -4.51
C GLU A 295 -23.79 25.10 -4.01
N TYR A 296 -22.50 25.07 -3.66
CA TYR A 296 -21.73 23.86 -3.41
C TYR A 296 -22.28 22.97 -2.30
N ALA A 297 -22.81 23.55 -1.22
CA ALA A 297 -23.39 22.78 -0.12
C ALA A 297 -24.64 22.01 -0.56
N VAL A 298 -25.51 22.64 -1.38
CA VAL A 298 -26.72 22.01 -1.93
C VAL A 298 -26.34 20.97 -2.99
N ALA A 299 -25.37 21.30 -3.84
CA ALA A 299 -24.84 20.40 -4.85
C ALA A 299 -24.27 19.11 -4.20
N LYS A 300 -23.47 19.25 -3.14
CA LYS A 300 -22.91 18.11 -2.40
C LYS A 300 -24.00 17.19 -1.87
N GLN A 301 -25.03 17.75 -1.22
CA GLN A 301 -26.16 16.96 -0.71
C GLN A 301 -26.88 16.20 -1.84
N ALA A 302 -27.13 16.85 -2.96
CA ALA A 302 -27.80 16.23 -4.11
C ALA A 302 -26.95 15.08 -4.69
N TYR A 303 -25.64 15.25 -4.84
CA TYR A 303 -24.74 14.20 -5.29
C TYR A 303 -24.64 13.02 -4.27
N MET A 304 -24.64 13.31 -2.97
CA MET A 304 -24.65 12.27 -1.94
C MET A 304 -25.94 11.44 -2.03
N ILE A 305 -27.10 12.08 -2.18
CA ILE A 305 -28.37 11.37 -2.39
C ILE A 305 -28.35 10.54 -3.67
N ALA A 306 -27.81 11.10 -4.76
CA ALA A 306 -27.64 10.38 -6.02
C ALA A 306 -26.80 9.10 -5.85
N LYS A 307 -25.69 9.18 -5.11
CA LYS A 307 -24.85 8.02 -4.75
C LYS A 307 -25.63 7.00 -3.91
N GLU A 308 -26.39 7.45 -2.91
CA GLU A 308 -27.19 6.56 -2.05
C GLU A 308 -28.31 5.87 -2.83
N PHE A 309 -28.86 6.49 -3.85
CA PHE A 309 -29.93 5.91 -4.67
C PHE A 309 -29.42 5.11 -5.87
N ASP A 310 -28.11 5.14 -6.18
CA ASP A 310 -27.52 4.27 -7.18
C ASP A 310 -27.71 2.79 -6.80
N ALA A 311 -28.49 2.05 -7.58
CA ALA A 311 -28.80 0.66 -7.26
C ALA A 311 -27.61 -0.30 -7.53
N LEU A 312 -26.60 0.11 -8.30
CA LEU A 312 -25.37 -0.66 -8.48
C LEU A 312 -24.34 -0.25 -7.45
N ARG A 313 -24.28 -0.96 -6.33
CA ARG A 313 -23.58 -0.61 -5.08
C ARG A 313 -22.07 -0.82 -5.11
N PHE A 314 -21.35 -0.27 -6.11
CA PHE A 314 -19.89 -0.27 -6.09
C PHE A 314 -19.32 0.78 -5.13
N ARG A 315 -19.95 1.95 -5.05
CA ARG A 315 -19.59 2.98 -4.08
C ARG A 315 -20.17 2.60 -2.70
N ALA A 316 -19.36 2.70 -1.65
CA ALA A 316 -19.82 2.45 -0.29
C ALA A 316 -20.96 3.40 0.10
N PRO A 317 -22.07 2.91 0.67
CA PRO A 317 -23.10 3.76 1.26
C PRO A 317 -22.56 4.57 2.45
N GLU A 318 -23.18 5.73 2.76
CA GLU A 318 -22.80 6.57 3.89
C GLU A 318 -22.90 5.82 5.23
N ALA A 319 -23.85 4.92 5.37
CA ALA A 319 -23.98 4.06 6.55
C ALA A 319 -22.69 3.28 6.90
N ILE A 320 -21.83 2.98 5.91
CA ILE A 320 -20.51 2.37 6.15
C ILE A 320 -19.56 3.37 6.81
N ASN A 321 -19.50 4.62 6.33
CA ASN A 321 -18.69 5.68 6.94
C ASN A 321 -19.20 6.04 8.35
N GLU A 322 -20.52 6.01 8.58
CA GLU A 322 -21.11 6.19 9.91
C GLU A 322 -20.68 5.08 10.88
N ILE A 323 -20.71 3.82 10.44
CA ILE A 323 -20.22 2.67 11.24
C ILE A 323 -18.73 2.80 11.56
N ILE A 324 -17.91 3.20 10.59
CA ILE A 324 -16.49 3.43 10.80
C ILE A 324 -16.28 4.48 11.89
N ARG A 325 -16.96 5.63 11.79
CA ARG A 325 -16.86 6.72 12.77
C ARG A 325 -17.33 6.29 14.15
N ASP A 326 -18.49 5.63 14.24
CA ASP A 326 -19.06 5.16 15.48
C ASP A 326 -18.17 4.12 16.18
N LEU A 327 -17.69 3.11 15.44
CA LEU A 327 -16.80 2.10 15.99
C LEU A 327 -15.44 2.67 16.40
N SER A 328 -14.93 3.67 15.70
CA SER A 328 -13.68 4.35 16.10
C SER A 328 -13.81 5.01 17.48
N GLY A 329 -14.96 5.61 17.80
CA GLY A 329 -15.20 6.21 19.10
C GLY A 329 -15.42 5.23 20.25
N ARG A 330 -15.58 3.94 19.98
CA ARG A 330 -15.83 2.90 20.99
C ARG A 330 -14.60 2.25 21.58
N TYR A 331 -13.43 2.39 20.95
CA TYR A 331 -12.19 1.74 21.34
C TYR A 331 -11.06 2.77 21.48
N ASP A 332 -10.37 2.79 22.60
CA ASP A 332 -9.29 3.72 22.93
C ASP A 332 -8.01 3.50 22.10
N ASN A 333 -7.85 2.31 21.54
CA ASN A 333 -6.76 1.96 20.64
C ASN A 333 -7.04 2.27 19.16
N VAL A 334 -8.21 2.85 18.82
CA VAL A 334 -8.59 3.18 17.44
C VAL A 334 -8.55 4.70 17.23
N VAL A 335 -7.79 5.13 16.24
CA VAL A 335 -7.75 6.50 15.73
C VAL A 335 -8.60 6.57 14.47
N PHE A 336 -9.62 7.40 14.46
CA PHE A 336 -10.36 7.73 13.25
C PHE A 336 -9.52 8.64 12.35
N VAL A 337 -9.37 8.28 11.10
CA VAL A 337 -8.63 9.04 10.09
C VAL A 337 -9.62 9.53 9.04
N ASP A 338 -9.95 10.82 9.08
CA ASP A 338 -10.95 11.43 8.21
C ASP A 338 -10.38 11.75 6.81
N VAL A 339 -10.30 10.73 5.98
CA VAL A 339 -9.83 10.86 4.60
C VAL A 339 -10.83 11.64 3.75
N GLU A 340 -12.14 11.50 4.03
CA GLU A 340 -13.19 12.20 3.29
C GLU A 340 -13.05 13.72 3.42
N ASN A 341 -12.90 14.22 4.64
CA ASN A 341 -12.66 15.65 4.87
C ASN A 341 -11.39 16.14 4.15
N ALA A 342 -10.31 15.36 4.20
CA ALA A 342 -9.08 15.73 3.53
C ALA A 342 -9.22 15.79 1.99
N PHE A 343 -10.01 14.90 1.40
CA PHE A 343 -10.34 14.96 -0.04
C PHE A 343 -11.21 16.18 -0.36
N GLU A 344 -12.18 16.50 0.48
CA GLU A 344 -13.03 17.67 0.30
C GLU A 344 -12.23 18.98 0.33
N GLU A 345 -11.30 19.12 1.27
CA GLU A 345 -10.42 20.30 1.36
C GLU A 345 -9.57 20.51 0.10
N HIS A 346 -9.24 19.43 -0.62
CA HIS A 346 -8.45 19.46 -1.85
C HIS A 346 -9.30 19.38 -3.13
N SER A 347 -10.64 19.38 -3.01
CA SER A 347 -11.56 19.27 -4.14
C SER A 347 -12.21 20.60 -4.49
N PRO A 348 -12.44 20.92 -5.78
CA PRO A 348 -13.17 22.11 -6.21
C PRO A 348 -14.56 22.17 -5.56
N GLY A 349 -14.86 23.27 -4.88
CA GLY A 349 -16.13 23.45 -4.19
C GLY A 349 -16.37 22.49 -3.02
N GLY A 350 -15.34 21.79 -2.53
CA GLY A 350 -15.46 20.81 -1.45
C GLY A 350 -16.19 19.52 -1.88
N ILE A 351 -16.24 19.21 -3.19
CA ILE A 351 -16.96 18.06 -3.71
C ILE A 351 -15.99 17.16 -4.47
N ILE A 352 -15.84 15.91 -3.99
CA ILE A 352 -14.91 14.94 -4.55
C ILE A 352 -15.30 14.55 -5.98
N GLY A 353 -14.33 14.67 -6.90
CA GLY A 353 -14.50 14.40 -8.31
C GLY A 353 -13.22 13.91 -8.98
N GLU A 354 -13.14 14.02 -10.30
CA GLU A 354 -12.02 13.57 -11.15
C GLU A 354 -10.68 14.26 -10.82
N SER A 355 -10.71 15.43 -10.16
CA SER A 355 -9.48 16.08 -9.69
C SER A 355 -8.65 15.18 -8.77
N LEU A 356 -9.29 14.26 -8.03
CA LEU A 356 -8.66 13.35 -7.08
C LEU A 356 -9.00 11.87 -7.33
N MET A 357 -10.00 11.58 -8.18
CA MET A 357 -10.47 10.24 -8.49
C MET A 357 -10.27 9.91 -9.96
N LEU A 358 -9.94 8.65 -10.27
CA LEU A 358 -9.84 8.15 -11.64
C LEU A 358 -11.22 7.80 -12.22
N GLU A 359 -12.05 7.18 -11.40
CA GLU A 359 -13.39 6.75 -11.77
C GLU A 359 -14.30 6.76 -10.50
N HIS A 360 -15.11 5.74 -10.26
CA HIS A 360 -16.13 5.76 -9.19
C HIS A 360 -15.58 5.73 -7.76
N LEU A 361 -14.41 5.06 -7.52
CA LEU A 361 -13.87 4.87 -6.15
C LEU A 361 -12.33 4.78 -6.03
N HIS A 362 -11.60 4.69 -7.15
CA HIS A 362 -10.15 4.63 -7.06
C HIS A 362 -9.53 6.03 -7.18
N PRO A 363 -8.72 6.45 -6.21
CA PRO A 363 -8.04 7.73 -6.27
C PRO A 363 -7.00 7.78 -7.40
N ASN A 364 -6.74 8.97 -7.93
CA ASN A 364 -5.55 9.23 -8.71
C ASN A 364 -4.31 9.32 -7.80
N LEU A 365 -3.10 9.53 -8.35
CA LEU A 365 -1.86 9.60 -7.56
C LEU A 365 -1.93 10.68 -6.47
N ARG A 366 -2.55 11.84 -6.77
CA ARG A 366 -2.72 12.92 -5.80
C ARG A 366 -3.66 12.51 -4.67
N GLY A 367 -4.75 11.80 -4.98
CA GLY A 367 -5.66 11.24 -4.00
C GLY A 367 -4.97 10.18 -3.12
N HIS A 368 -4.17 9.29 -3.69
CA HIS A 368 -3.36 8.36 -2.90
C HIS A 368 -2.39 9.08 -1.96
N PHE A 369 -1.77 10.16 -2.43
CA PHE A 369 -0.90 10.96 -1.57
C PHE A 369 -1.65 11.63 -0.42
N ILE A 370 -2.86 12.16 -0.65
CA ILE A 370 -3.70 12.73 0.41
C ILE A 370 -3.98 11.68 1.50
N ILE A 371 -4.32 10.43 1.13
CA ILE A 371 -4.50 9.35 2.11
C ILE A 371 -3.21 9.12 2.91
N ALA A 372 -2.07 9.05 2.24
CA ALA A 372 -0.77 8.87 2.88
C ALA A 372 -0.41 10.03 3.82
N ASP A 373 -0.71 11.27 3.43
CA ASP A 373 -0.42 12.47 4.19
C ASP A 373 -1.26 12.56 5.47
N VAL A 374 -2.56 12.30 5.37
CA VAL A 374 -3.45 12.31 6.55
C VAL A 374 -3.05 11.22 7.53
N LEU A 375 -2.74 10.01 7.05
CA LEU A 375 -2.22 8.93 7.89
C LEU A 375 -0.89 9.32 8.55
N PHE A 376 0.04 9.89 7.78
CA PHE A 376 1.32 10.37 8.31
C PHE A 376 1.12 11.40 9.41
N ARG A 377 0.26 12.42 9.20
CA ARG A 377 -0.05 13.44 10.21
C ARG A 377 -0.69 12.85 11.45
N CYS A 378 -1.67 11.95 11.31
CA CYS A 378 -2.27 11.28 12.47
C CYS A 378 -1.24 10.46 13.28
N MET A 379 -0.34 9.75 12.60
CA MET A 379 0.69 8.95 13.26
C MET A 379 1.75 9.78 13.97
N THR A 380 2.13 10.92 13.40
CA THR A 380 3.15 11.82 13.98
C THR A 380 2.58 12.68 15.11
N SER A 381 1.32 13.11 15.00
CA SER A 381 0.60 13.83 16.06
C SER A 381 0.47 12.98 17.32
N GLU A 382 0.10 11.72 17.21
CA GLU A 382 0.03 10.78 18.33
C GLU A 382 1.37 10.64 19.09
N LYS A 383 2.49 10.97 18.45
CA LYS A 383 3.84 10.91 19.03
C LYS A 383 4.46 12.28 19.30
N ASN A 384 3.75 13.39 19.07
CA ASN A 384 4.26 14.78 19.15
C ASN A 384 5.53 15.00 18.27
N LEU A 385 5.56 14.44 17.07
CA LEU A 385 6.72 14.44 16.16
C LEU A 385 6.47 15.31 14.91
N GLU A 386 5.47 16.15 14.89
CA GLU A 386 5.03 16.96 13.74
C GLU A 386 6.10 17.90 13.18
N GLN A 387 7.02 18.36 14.03
CA GLN A 387 8.10 19.28 13.65
C GLN A 387 9.09 18.70 12.61
N HIS A 388 9.06 17.41 12.36
CA HIS A 388 9.91 16.74 11.37
C HIS A 388 9.19 16.53 10.02
N ALA A 389 7.94 17.00 9.89
CA ALA A 389 7.14 16.81 8.70
C ALA A 389 7.47 17.88 7.65
N ALA A 390 7.87 17.45 6.45
CA ALA A 390 7.92 18.32 5.29
C ALA A 390 6.51 18.85 4.94
N ALA A 391 6.45 20.06 4.39
CA ALA A 391 5.20 20.64 3.92
C ALA A 391 4.55 19.73 2.85
N PHE A 392 3.22 19.80 2.71
CA PHE A 392 2.45 18.92 1.84
C PHE A 392 2.98 18.89 0.40
N GLU A 393 3.22 20.05 -0.22
CA GLU A 393 3.71 20.11 -1.60
C GLU A 393 5.16 19.65 -1.73
N GLU A 394 6.01 19.96 -0.77
CA GLU A 394 7.39 19.48 -0.72
C GLU A 394 7.44 17.95 -0.62
N ALA A 395 6.63 17.38 0.28
CA ALA A 395 6.52 15.94 0.44
C ALA A 395 5.96 15.24 -0.82
N TRP A 396 5.01 15.87 -1.52
CA TRP A 396 4.51 15.39 -2.80
C TRP A 396 5.59 15.36 -3.88
N GLN A 397 6.34 16.46 -4.03
CA GLN A 397 7.40 16.55 -5.04
C GLN A 397 8.57 15.59 -4.77
N ALA A 398 8.80 15.27 -3.50
CA ALA A 398 9.86 14.34 -3.09
C ALA A 398 9.53 12.86 -3.42
N LEU A 399 8.27 12.50 -3.64
CA LEU A 399 7.90 11.10 -3.89
C LEU A 399 8.64 10.51 -5.11
N PRO A 400 9.05 9.23 -5.05
CA PRO A 400 9.75 8.55 -6.14
C PRO A 400 8.76 8.08 -7.22
N LEU A 401 7.92 9.00 -7.69
CA LEU A 401 6.97 8.77 -8.75
C LEU A 401 7.55 9.21 -10.08
N THR A 402 7.35 8.40 -11.10
CA THR A 402 7.78 8.66 -12.48
C THR A 402 6.58 8.99 -13.36
N GLU A 403 6.84 9.52 -14.54
CA GLU A 403 5.83 9.73 -15.56
C GLU A 403 5.16 8.40 -15.98
N VAL A 404 5.94 7.31 -15.98
CA VAL A 404 5.42 5.96 -16.25
C VAL A 404 4.35 5.56 -15.23
N ASP A 405 4.53 5.86 -13.94
CA ASP A 405 3.52 5.56 -12.90
C ASP A 405 2.21 6.29 -13.21
N SER A 406 2.29 7.58 -13.56
CA SER A 406 1.12 8.39 -13.90
C SER A 406 0.39 7.87 -15.15
N LEU A 407 1.11 7.66 -16.23
CA LEU A 407 0.55 7.20 -17.51
C LEU A 407 -0.02 5.78 -17.41
N THR A 408 0.64 4.88 -16.65
CA THR A 408 0.12 3.53 -16.41
C THR A 408 -1.26 3.57 -15.76
N GLY A 409 -1.45 4.45 -14.77
CA GLY A 409 -2.74 4.63 -14.12
C GLY A 409 -3.82 5.14 -15.08
N VAL A 410 -3.48 6.12 -15.93
CA VAL A 410 -4.40 6.67 -16.93
C VAL A 410 -4.81 5.59 -17.94
N TYR A 411 -3.86 4.86 -18.51
CA TYR A 411 -4.15 3.82 -19.51
C TYR A 411 -4.91 2.63 -18.92
N ALA A 412 -4.55 2.19 -17.71
CA ALA A 412 -5.30 1.15 -17.03
C ALA A 412 -6.74 1.58 -16.67
N ASN A 413 -6.94 2.88 -16.37
CA ASN A 413 -8.27 3.43 -16.14
C ASN A 413 -9.11 3.46 -17.44
N TRP A 414 -8.54 3.81 -18.59
CA TRP A 414 -9.23 3.73 -19.87
C TRP A 414 -9.71 2.30 -20.16
N LEU A 415 -8.84 1.31 -19.97
CA LEU A 415 -9.19 -0.11 -20.14
C LEU A 415 -10.30 -0.57 -19.17
N LEU A 416 -10.29 -0.05 -17.93
CA LEU A 416 -11.35 -0.36 -16.98
C LEU A 416 -12.69 0.25 -17.42
N ARG A 417 -12.68 1.51 -17.85
CA ARG A 417 -13.89 2.28 -18.25
C ARG A 417 -14.47 1.82 -19.58
N GLU A 418 -13.69 1.18 -20.44
CA GLU A 418 -14.21 0.50 -21.63
C GLU A 418 -15.18 -0.62 -21.28
N GLY A 419 -14.89 -1.33 -20.18
CA GLY A 419 -15.71 -2.44 -19.72
C GLY A 419 -16.97 -2.03 -18.96
N TRP A 420 -17.89 -3.03 -18.77
CA TRP A 420 -19.03 -2.85 -17.89
C TRP A 420 -18.57 -2.51 -16.45
N PRO A 421 -19.25 -1.59 -15.73
CA PRO A 421 -20.52 -0.92 -16.03
C PRO A 421 -20.38 0.41 -16.81
N PHE A 422 -19.18 0.90 -17.09
CA PHE A 422 -18.96 2.20 -17.72
C PHE A 422 -19.31 2.19 -19.22
N ASN A 423 -18.82 1.20 -19.97
CA ASN A 423 -19.00 1.04 -21.41
C ASN A 423 -18.62 2.30 -22.22
N GLU A 424 -17.53 2.96 -21.82
CA GLU A 424 -17.00 4.15 -22.47
C GLU A 424 -16.07 3.80 -23.63
N THR A 425 -15.93 4.72 -24.57
CA THR A 425 -15.01 4.55 -25.69
C THR A 425 -13.59 4.93 -25.25
N ILE A 426 -12.62 4.07 -25.49
CA ILE A 426 -11.19 4.41 -25.29
C ILE A 426 -10.80 5.53 -26.26
N PRO A 427 -9.98 6.52 -25.83
CA PRO A 427 -9.41 7.50 -26.72
C PRO A 427 -8.68 6.85 -27.91
N VAL A 428 -8.96 7.32 -29.11
CA VAL A 428 -8.32 6.81 -30.33
C VAL A 428 -6.86 7.22 -30.33
N ASP A 429 -5.97 6.30 -30.68
CA ASP A 429 -4.55 6.61 -30.93
C ASP A 429 -4.45 7.63 -32.08
N ASP A 430 -3.92 8.79 -31.80
CA ASP A 430 -3.76 9.88 -32.78
C ASP A 430 -2.55 9.68 -33.72
N GLY A 431 -1.81 8.57 -33.52
CA GLY A 431 -0.66 8.18 -34.34
C GLY A 431 0.62 8.99 -34.08
N HIS A 432 0.70 9.73 -32.96
CA HIS A 432 1.94 10.41 -32.61
C HIS A 432 3.05 9.38 -32.25
N GLU A 433 4.30 9.77 -32.44
CA GLU A 433 5.46 8.98 -32.01
C GLU A 433 5.50 8.93 -30.48
N LYS A 434 5.32 7.73 -29.91
CA LYS A 434 5.27 7.55 -28.46
C LYS A 434 6.64 7.72 -27.82
N SER A 435 6.68 8.45 -26.72
CA SER A 435 7.85 8.50 -25.86
C SER A 435 8.16 7.11 -25.27
N LEU A 436 9.36 6.93 -24.70
CA LEU A 436 9.70 5.70 -24.02
C LEU A 436 8.77 5.47 -22.81
N GLU A 437 8.47 6.54 -22.07
CA GLU A 437 7.58 6.53 -20.92
C GLU A 437 6.17 6.07 -21.30
N GLU A 438 5.61 6.57 -22.39
CA GLU A 438 4.30 6.16 -22.92
C GLU A 438 4.30 4.70 -23.38
N ALA A 439 5.34 4.26 -24.08
CA ALA A 439 5.47 2.88 -24.53
C ALA A 439 5.57 1.90 -23.36
N ILE A 440 6.37 2.23 -22.34
CA ILE A 440 6.50 1.43 -21.11
C ILE A 440 5.15 1.41 -20.36
N ALA A 441 4.52 2.57 -20.16
CA ALA A 441 3.26 2.67 -19.44
C ALA A 441 2.15 1.87 -20.14
N GLY A 442 2.06 1.95 -21.48
CA GLY A 442 1.13 1.14 -22.27
C GLY A 442 1.36 -0.36 -22.07
N GLY A 443 2.62 -0.81 -22.13
CA GLY A 443 2.98 -2.21 -21.91
C GLY A 443 2.62 -2.71 -20.50
N LEU A 444 2.79 -1.87 -19.48
CA LEU A 444 2.39 -2.17 -18.10
C LEU A 444 0.86 -2.26 -17.97
N ALA A 445 0.12 -1.30 -18.54
CA ALA A 445 -1.34 -1.25 -18.46
C ALA A 445 -1.99 -2.50 -19.08
N VAL A 446 -1.51 -2.94 -20.26
CA VAL A 446 -1.99 -4.15 -20.92
C VAL A 446 -1.26 -5.43 -20.46
N ARG A 447 -0.34 -5.33 -19.47
CA ARG A 447 0.40 -6.45 -18.87
C ARG A 447 1.27 -7.26 -19.84
N THR A 448 1.76 -6.64 -20.90
CA THR A 448 2.71 -7.28 -21.84
C THR A 448 4.14 -7.24 -21.30
N ILE A 449 4.45 -6.33 -20.42
CA ILE A 449 5.72 -6.25 -19.70
C ILE A 449 5.48 -6.25 -18.18
N LYS A 450 6.49 -6.72 -17.42
CA LYS A 450 6.47 -6.67 -15.96
C LYS A 450 7.11 -5.36 -15.47
N TRP A 451 6.75 -4.93 -14.27
CA TRP A 451 7.21 -3.68 -13.67
C TRP A 451 8.74 -3.58 -13.58
N GLU A 452 9.41 -4.61 -13.04
CA GLU A 452 10.87 -4.58 -12.83
C GLU A 452 11.67 -4.38 -14.13
N PRO A 453 11.52 -5.20 -15.21
CA PRO A 453 12.24 -4.96 -16.47
C PRO A 453 11.85 -3.64 -17.12
N ALA A 454 10.62 -3.18 -16.98
CA ALA A 454 10.16 -1.89 -17.48
C ALA A 454 10.90 -0.73 -16.81
N MET A 455 10.97 -0.74 -15.47
CA MET A 455 11.64 0.32 -14.71
C MET A 455 13.17 0.25 -14.85
N LEU A 456 13.76 -0.93 -15.05
CA LEU A 456 15.19 -1.05 -15.40
C LEU A 456 15.50 -0.40 -16.76
N GLN A 457 14.65 -0.60 -17.76
CA GLN A 457 14.79 0.05 -19.06
C GLN A 457 14.69 1.58 -18.92
N LEU A 458 13.73 2.07 -18.14
CA LEU A 458 13.56 3.50 -17.87
C LEU A 458 14.78 4.08 -17.14
N LEU A 459 15.28 3.40 -16.12
CA LEU A 459 16.47 3.81 -15.37
C LEU A 459 17.71 3.92 -16.27
N GLN A 460 17.94 2.92 -17.12
CA GLN A 460 19.05 2.94 -18.07
C GLN A 460 18.92 4.08 -19.08
N HIS A 461 17.72 4.36 -19.56
CA HIS A 461 17.45 5.50 -20.43
C HIS A 461 17.82 6.83 -19.75
N TYR A 462 17.35 7.08 -18.52
CA TYR A 462 17.64 8.31 -17.80
C TYR A 462 19.14 8.47 -17.46
N ILE A 463 19.84 7.38 -17.16
CA ILE A 463 21.30 7.41 -16.96
C ILE A 463 22.02 7.77 -18.28
N SER A 464 21.67 7.11 -19.37
CA SER A 464 22.33 7.32 -20.68
C SER A 464 22.08 8.72 -21.25
N THR A 465 20.92 9.30 -20.97
CA THR A 465 20.52 10.67 -21.38
C THR A 465 20.88 11.75 -20.36
N ARG A 466 21.59 11.40 -19.28
CA ARG A 466 22.00 12.31 -18.20
C ARG A 466 20.85 13.01 -17.47
N GLN A 467 19.67 12.43 -17.46
CA GLN A 467 18.52 12.89 -16.65
C GLN A 467 18.64 12.35 -15.21
N LEU A 468 19.68 12.78 -14.49
CA LEU A 468 20.09 12.16 -13.22
C LEU A 468 19.02 12.28 -12.13
N ASP A 469 18.26 13.36 -12.06
CA ASP A 469 17.17 13.51 -11.08
C ASP A 469 16.06 12.48 -11.31
N LYS A 470 15.69 12.25 -12.58
CA LYS A 470 14.72 11.19 -12.93
C LYS A 470 15.30 9.79 -12.67
N ALA A 471 16.60 9.60 -12.90
CA ALA A 471 17.27 8.34 -12.61
C ALA A 471 17.26 8.04 -11.10
N VAL A 472 17.53 9.03 -10.24
CA VAL A 472 17.45 8.89 -8.78
C VAL A 472 16.04 8.50 -8.36
N LYS A 473 15.01 9.23 -8.79
CA LYS A 473 13.60 8.89 -8.48
C LYS A 473 13.22 7.47 -8.90
N THR A 474 13.66 7.05 -10.09
CA THR A 474 13.42 5.69 -10.57
C THR A 474 14.12 4.65 -9.68
N ALA A 475 15.37 4.92 -9.28
CA ALA A 475 16.14 4.04 -8.39
C ALA A 475 15.52 3.97 -6.97
N GLU A 476 15.00 5.07 -6.45
CA GLU A 476 14.26 5.09 -5.18
C GLU A 476 12.99 4.22 -5.23
N GLY A 477 12.33 4.18 -6.38
CA GLY A 477 11.22 3.26 -6.63
C GLY A 477 11.62 1.80 -6.42
N PHE A 478 12.82 1.42 -6.84
CA PHE A 478 13.36 0.08 -6.55
C PHE A 478 13.67 -0.15 -5.08
N ILE A 479 14.08 0.87 -4.31
CA ILE A 479 14.27 0.74 -2.85
C ILE A 479 12.95 0.40 -2.16
N LEU A 480 11.85 1.02 -2.57
CA LEU A 480 10.53 0.72 -2.02
C LEU A 480 10.05 -0.69 -2.39
N GLU A 481 10.41 -1.20 -3.56
CA GLU A 481 10.05 -2.56 -3.99
C GLU A 481 10.94 -3.63 -3.34
N TYR A 482 12.24 -3.34 -3.17
CA TYR A 482 13.25 -4.26 -2.66
C TYR A 482 13.99 -3.67 -1.44
N PRO A 483 13.29 -3.41 -0.31
CA PRO A 483 13.83 -2.66 0.82
C PRO A 483 14.97 -3.36 1.58
N TYR A 484 15.24 -4.63 1.28
CA TYR A 484 16.30 -5.43 1.91
C TYR A 484 17.41 -5.80 0.93
N GLU A 485 17.35 -5.31 -0.31
CA GLU A 485 18.35 -5.62 -1.34
C GLU A 485 19.48 -4.59 -1.35
N TYR A 486 20.64 -4.99 -0.84
CA TYR A 486 21.84 -4.15 -0.80
C TYR A 486 22.21 -3.50 -2.14
N ALA A 487 22.11 -4.27 -3.25
CA ALA A 487 22.51 -3.80 -4.57
C ALA A 487 21.71 -2.57 -5.05
N VAL A 488 20.43 -2.51 -4.69
CA VAL A 488 19.53 -1.41 -5.03
C VAL A 488 19.97 -0.13 -4.32
N TYR A 489 20.26 -0.21 -3.02
CA TYR A 489 20.76 0.94 -2.26
C TYR A 489 22.09 1.42 -2.80
N ASN A 490 23.03 0.50 -3.07
CA ASN A 490 24.35 0.85 -3.59
C ASN A 490 24.28 1.59 -4.93
N GLN A 491 23.43 1.15 -5.84
CA GLN A 491 23.19 1.84 -7.12
C GLN A 491 22.57 3.23 -6.91
N THR A 492 21.55 3.34 -6.06
CA THR A 492 20.91 4.63 -5.77
C THR A 492 21.87 5.62 -5.13
N VAL A 493 22.74 5.18 -4.22
CA VAL A 493 23.77 6.01 -3.61
C VAL A 493 24.73 6.60 -4.65
N ASN A 494 25.19 5.78 -5.60
CA ASN A 494 26.07 6.26 -6.68
C ASN A 494 25.36 7.31 -7.55
N LEU A 495 24.09 7.08 -7.88
CA LEU A 495 23.30 8.07 -8.63
C LEU A 495 23.09 9.37 -7.84
N CYS A 496 22.85 9.29 -6.52
CA CYS A 496 22.76 10.48 -5.67
C CYS A 496 24.09 11.28 -5.64
N ILE A 497 25.23 10.59 -5.63
CA ILE A 497 26.56 11.25 -5.72
C ILE A 497 26.70 11.98 -7.06
N ASP A 498 26.36 11.31 -8.17
CA ASP A 498 26.44 11.87 -9.51
C ASP A 498 25.45 13.03 -9.73
N ALA A 499 24.27 12.95 -9.15
CA ALA A 499 23.22 13.98 -9.17
C ALA A 499 23.47 15.10 -8.13
N LYS A 500 24.47 14.98 -7.27
CA LYS A 500 24.78 15.90 -6.14
C LYS A 500 23.66 15.99 -5.09
N GLN A 501 22.84 14.98 -4.99
CA GLN A 501 21.78 14.86 -3.98
C GLN A 501 22.33 14.21 -2.70
N TYR A 502 23.30 14.85 -2.06
CA TYR A 502 24.09 14.27 -0.96
C TYR A 502 23.28 13.90 0.29
N PRO A 503 22.33 14.74 0.77
CA PRO A 503 21.52 14.38 1.94
C PRO A 503 20.74 13.08 1.71
N GLN A 504 20.19 12.88 0.53
CA GLN A 504 19.46 11.70 0.12
C GLN A 504 20.38 10.49 -0.02
N GLY A 505 21.56 10.72 -0.63
CA GLY A 505 22.63 9.72 -0.70
C GLY A 505 23.08 9.24 0.68
N ILE A 506 23.19 10.12 1.68
CA ILE A 506 23.53 9.76 3.08
C ILE A 506 22.47 8.84 3.67
N LEU A 507 21.18 9.15 3.49
CA LEU A 507 20.08 8.32 3.97
C LEU A 507 20.22 6.88 3.45
N TYR A 508 20.40 6.72 2.15
CA TYR A 508 20.51 5.40 1.52
C TYR A 508 21.82 4.70 1.80
N ALA A 509 22.94 5.44 1.89
CA ALA A 509 24.22 4.85 2.23
C ALA A 509 24.26 4.31 3.67
N ARG A 510 23.61 4.97 4.64
CA ARG A 510 23.44 4.47 6.00
C ARG A 510 22.64 3.14 6.00
N LYS A 511 21.57 3.06 5.21
CA LYS A 511 20.79 1.83 5.06
C LYS A 511 21.58 0.72 4.37
N ALA A 512 22.30 1.03 3.30
CA ALA A 512 23.21 0.10 2.64
C ALA A 512 24.28 -0.45 3.62
N TYR A 513 24.86 0.43 4.44
CA TYR A 513 25.84 0.04 5.45
C TYR A 513 25.24 -0.82 6.56
N ALA A 514 23.99 -0.55 6.96
CA ALA A 514 23.29 -1.39 7.94
C ALA A 514 23.03 -2.81 7.38
N LEU A 515 22.63 -2.92 6.10
CA LEU A 515 22.43 -4.21 5.44
C LEU A 515 23.74 -4.97 5.23
N LYS A 516 24.81 -4.27 4.83
CA LYS A 516 26.09 -4.90 4.54
C LYS A 516 27.25 -3.95 4.86
N LYS A 517 27.91 -4.17 6.00
CA LYS A 517 29.07 -3.41 6.43
C LYS A 517 30.29 -3.78 5.59
N THR A 518 30.57 -3.02 4.54
CA THR A 518 31.72 -3.20 3.64
C THR A 518 32.58 -1.95 3.57
N PRO A 519 33.88 -2.07 3.19
CA PRO A 519 34.70 -0.91 2.89
C PRO A 519 34.08 0.00 1.81
N GLU A 520 33.36 -0.56 0.83
CA GLU A 520 32.70 0.20 -0.23
C GLU A 520 31.61 1.12 0.34
N THR A 521 30.71 0.58 1.18
CA THR A 521 29.65 1.39 1.80
C THR A 521 30.20 2.43 2.78
N ALA A 522 31.25 2.08 3.52
CA ALA A 522 31.96 3.06 4.36
C ALA A 522 32.58 4.19 3.53
N ARG A 523 33.18 3.87 2.38
CA ARG A 523 33.73 4.86 1.45
C ARG A 523 32.67 5.79 0.89
N GLN A 524 31.52 5.27 0.51
CA GLN A 524 30.39 6.09 0.03
C GLN A 524 29.93 7.08 1.12
N LEU A 525 29.81 6.64 2.37
CA LEU A 525 29.48 7.52 3.50
C LEU A 525 30.53 8.60 3.73
N VAL A 526 31.82 8.26 3.63
CA VAL A 526 32.90 9.26 3.70
C VAL A 526 32.75 10.30 2.59
N ILE A 527 32.56 9.86 1.34
CA ILE A 527 32.40 10.78 0.20
C ILE A 527 31.21 11.71 0.43
N LEU A 528 30.05 11.15 0.79
CA LEU A 528 28.82 11.90 0.96
C LEU A 528 28.92 12.92 2.11
N HIS A 529 29.40 12.50 3.30
CA HIS A 529 29.57 13.40 4.43
C HIS A 529 30.61 14.50 4.16
N MET A 530 31.71 14.18 3.49
CA MET A 530 32.70 15.19 3.11
C MET A 530 32.15 16.17 2.06
N LYS A 531 31.34 15.70 1.09
CA LYS A 531 30.65 16.55 0.11
C LYS A 531 29.58 17.45 0.74
N SER A 532 28.92 16.97 1.77
CA SER A 532 27.91 17.72 2.55
C SER A 532 28.53 18.74 3.51
N ASP A 533 29.86 18.77 3.66
CA ASP A 533 30.57 19.57 4.67
C ASP A 533 30.30 19.09 6.12
N GLU A 534 30.23 17.78 6.31
CA GLU A 534 30.00 17.10 7.58
C GLU A 534 31.18 16.18 7.96
N PRO A 535 32.41 16.71 8.10
CA PRO A 535 33.60 15.89 8.33
C PRO A 535 33.56 15.11 9.63
N GLU A 536 32.83 15.61 10.65
CA GLU A 536 32.59 14.91 11.93
C GLU A 536 31.92 13.55 11.71
N GLN A 537 30.93 13.50 10.83
CA GLN A 537 30.17 12.30 10.51
C GLN A 537 30.97 11.31 9.64
N ALA A 538 32.00 11.79 8.93
CA ALA A 538 32.88 10.95 8.12
C ALA A 538 33.90 10.16 8.95
N LEU A 539 34.30 10.66 10.14
CA LEU A 539 35.38 10.05 10.95
C LEU A 539 35.18 8.58 11.29
N PRO A 540 34.01 8.13 11.77
CA PRO A 540 33.80 6.71 12.08
C PRO A 540 34.02 5.79 10.88
N TYR A 541 33.61 6.23 9.70
CA TYR A 541 33.75 5.44 8.47
C TYR A 541 35.19 5.46 7.93
N LEU A 542 35.93 6.57 8.12
CA LEU A 542 37.38 6.63 7.86
C LEU A 542 38.14 5.64 8.76
N ASP A 543 37.75 5.48 10.02
CA ASP A 543 38.35 4.49 10.91
C ASP A 543 38.10 3.05 10.42
N VAL A 544 36.89 2.75 9.93
CA VAL A 544 36.60 1.45 9.31
C VAL A 544 37.47 1.20 8.09
N LEU A 545 37.64 2.21 7.23
CA LEU A 545 38.48 2.09 6.03
C LEU A 545 39.96 1.87 6.37
N ILE A 546 40.48 2.59 7.35
CA ILE A 546 41.87 2.44 7.82
C ILE A 546 42.07 1.03 8.40
N ALA A 547 41.13 0.56 9.22
CA ALA A 547 41.20 -0.77 9.82
C ALA A 547 41.08 -1.92 8.82
N SER A 548 40.40 -1.69 7.67
CA SER A 548 40.25 -2.71 6.63
C SER A 548 41.54 -3.05 5.86
N GLY A 549 42.57 -2.21 5.95
CA GLY A 549 43.90 -2.49 5.36
C GLY A 549 43.94 -2.53 3.84
N GLY A 550 43.04 -1.82 3.15
CA GLY A 550 43.00 -1.77 1.68
C GLY A 550 44.20 -1.08 1.03
N ASN A 551 44.27 -1.11 -0.32
CA ASN A 551 45.36 -0.51 -1.09
C ASN A 551 45.42 1.01 -1.02
N VAL A 552 44.39 1.68 -0.49
CA VAL A 552 44.35 3.15 -0.35
C VAL A 552 44.53 3.51 1.11
N ASP A 553 45.53 4.40 1.38
CA ASP A 553 45.75 4.94 2.73
C ASP A 553 44.77 6.10 3.00
N PHE A 554 43.81 5.90 3.88
CA PHE A 554 42.84 6.92 4.31
C PHE A 554 43.28 7.78 5.49
N ARG A 555 44.45 7.53 6.08
CA ARG A 555 45.00 8.33 7.19
C ARG A 555 45.20 9.82 6.83
N PRO A 556 45.72 10.19 5.63
CA PRO A 556 45.82 11.59 5.24
C PRO A 556 44.44 12.28 5.14
N MET A 557 43.44 11.58 4.63
CA MET A 557 42.05 12.12 4.55
C MET A 557 41.47 12.35 5.95
N LYS A 558 41.69 11.42 6.87
CA LYS A 558 41.26 11.55 8.29
C LYS A 558 41.94 12.76 8.94
N ASP A 559 43.23 12.96 8.73
CA ASP A 559 43.98 14.08 9.26
C ASP A 559 43.43 15.43 8.77
N ILE A 560 43.12 15.52 7.47
CA ILE A 560 42.48 16.69 6.87
C ILE A 560 41.08 16.92 7.45
N ALA A 561 40.26 15.87 7.57
CA ALA A 561 38.94 15.98 8.17
C ALA A 561 39.01 16.53 9.60
N GLN A 562 39.96 16.04 10.42
CA GLN A 562 40.19 16.54 11.79
C GLN A 562 40.61 18.00 11.81
N LYS A 563 41.49 18.43 10.91
CA LYS A 563 41.90 19.85 10.77
C LYS A 563 40.68 20.72 10.42
N ILE A 564 39.86 20.30 9.47
CA ILE A 564 38.64 21.02 9.09
C ILE A 564 37.72 21.16 10.30
N ILE A 565 37.48 20.08 11.08
CA ILE A 565 36.66 20.10 12.27
C ILE A 565 37.17 21.12 13.30
N ILE A 566 38.47 21.13 13.56
CA ILE A 566 39.08 22.08 14.49
C ILE A 566 38.84 23.52 14.03
N LYS A 567 39.07 23.79 12.73
CA LYS A 567 38.87 25.12 12.15
C LYS A 567 37.41 25.56 12.10
N LYS A 568 36.49 24.65 11.81
CA LYS A 568 35.02 24.90 11.90
C LYS A 568 34.64 25.30 13.34
N LYS A 569 35.15 24.61 14.34
CA LYS A 569 34.91 24.98 15.76
C LYS A 569 35.48 26.36 16.11
N GLN A 570 36.69 26.70 15.61
CA GLN A 570 37.29 28.02 15.80
C GLN A 570 36.44 29.12 15.11
N LEU A 571 35.94 28.84 13.89
CA LEU A 571 35.10 29.78 13.16
C LEU A 571 33.79 30.06 13.92
N LEU A 572 33.16 29.02 14.51
CA LEU A 572 31.94 29.16 15.32
C LEU A 572 32.18 29.92 16.63
N ALA A 573 33.36 29.78 17.25
CA ALA A 573 33.71 30.42 18.52
C ALA A 573 34.16 31.89 18.37
N GLY A 574 34.77 32.25 17.26
CA GLY A 574 35.48 33.53 17.07
C GLY A 574 34.82 34.52 16.08
N GLY A 575 33.67 34.22 15.53
CA GLY A 575 33.05 35.03 14.50
C GLY A 575 33.69 34.87 13.10
N ASN A 576 33.25 35.68 12.13
CA ASN A 576 33.65 35.55 10.74
C ASN A 576 35.12 35.93 10.54
N ASN A 577 36.04 35.00 10.73
CA ASN A 577 37.47 35.16 10.53
C ASN A 577 37.88 34.65 9.13
N GLN A 578 38.19 35.59 8.22
CA GLN A 578 38.55 35.29 6.84
C GLN A 578 39.75 34.33 6.71
N SER A 579 40.75 34.44 7.62
CA SER A 579 41.89 33.54 7.61
C SER A 579 41.51 32.08 7.89
N ILE A 580 40.58 31.85 8.82
CA ILE A 580 40.11 30.49 9.15
C ILE A 580 39.29 29.92 8.00
N ARG A 581 38.46 30.75 7.33
CA ARG A 581 37.68 30.32 6.15
C ARG A 581 38.61 29.89 5.03
N GLU A 582 39.67 30.69 4.75
CA GLU A 582 40.67 30.36 3.73
C GLU A 582 41.39 29.04 4.05
N GLU A 583 41.77 28.80 5.32
CA GLU A 583 42.36 27.51 5.71
C GLU A 583 41.43 26.33 5.45
N ILE A 584 40.15 26.44 5.79
CA ILE A 584 39.15 25.39 5.52
C ILE A 584 38.99 25.17 4.00
N TYR A 585 38.95 26.27 3.23
CA TYR A 585 38.91 26.24 1.77
C TYR A 585 40.07 25.43 1.21
N GLN A 586 41.31 25.72 1.65
CA GLN A 586 42.54 25.05 1.20
C GLN A 586 42.56 23.56 1.60
N TYR A 587 42.07 23.19 2.79
CA TYR A 587 41.95 21.78 3.19
C TYR A 587 41.00 21.01 2.27
N TYR A 588 39.83 21.57 1.93
CA TYR A 588 38.93 20.94 0.98
C TYR A 588 39.50 20.82 -0.44
N LEU A 589 40.27 21.81 -0.89
CA LEU A 589 40.99 21.73 -2.16
C LEU A 589 42.02 20.60 -2.19
N THR A 590 42.73 20.38 -1.09
CA THR A 590 43.73 19.30 -0.97
C THR A 590 43.12 17.92 -1.22
N ILE A 591 41.87 17.73 -0.86
CA ILE A 591 41.12 16.47 -1.10
C ILE A 591 40.22 16.56 -2.33
N GLN A 592 40.41 17.56 -3.18
CA GLN A 592 39.64 17.79 -4.43
C GLN A 592 38.13 17.93 -4.22
N ASN A 593 37.71 18.45 -3.07
CA ASN A 593 36.30 18.68 -2.76
C ASN A 593 35.91 20.14 -2.99
N MET A 594 35.82 20.54 -4.27
CA MET A 594 35.45 21.89 -4.68
C MET A 594 34.11 22.38 -4.16
N GLU A 595 33.14 21.46 -4.00
CA GLU A 595 31.76 21.81 -3.55
C GLU A 595 31.74 22.28 -2.10
N ALA A 596 32.38 21.53 -1.21
CA ALA A 596 32.50 21.95 0.19
C ALA A 596 33.46 23.16 0.32
N ALA A 597 34.55 23.20 -0.46
CA ALA A 597 35.46 24.33 -0.49
C ALA A 597 34.74 25.66 -0.80
N ASN A 598 33.88 25.67 -1.83
CA ASN A 598 33.20 26.90 -2.27
C ASN A 598 32.31 27.52 -1.18
N LYS A 599 31.86 26.77 -0.16
CA LYS A 599 31.13 27.33 1.00
C LYS A 599 31.96 28.28 1.85
N TYR A 600 33.29 28.24 1.69
CA TYR A 600 34.26 29.03 2.48
C TYR A 600 35.01 30.07 1.66
N ARG A 601 34.69 30.22 0.38
CA ARG A 601 35.41 31.10 -0.56
C ARG A 601 35.12 32.59 -0.35
N GLU A 602 34.01 32.99 0.28
CA GLU A 602 33.55 34.35 0.50
C GLU A 602 33.85 34.88 1.91
#